data_fdf78d2474c7bebe4aae8fe4dc1d33c4
#
_entry.id   fdf78d2474c7bebe4aae8fe4dc1d33c4
#
_cell.length_a   1.000
_cell.length_b   1.000
_cell.length_c   1.000
_cell.angle_alpha   90.00
_cell.angle_beta   90.00
_cell.angle_gamma   90.00
#
_symmetry.space_group_name_H-M   'P 1'
#
loop_
_entity.id
_entity.type
_entity.pdbx_description
1 polymer ?
#
loop_
_entity_poly.entity_id
_entity_poly.type
_entity_poly.pdbx_seq_one_letter_code
_entity_poly.pdbx_strand_id
1 'polypeptide(L)'
;ACGGSTLASAAPGAIQAGPDIAIATTPSGKIQGFVHNAILTYRGIPYATAERFMPPQPTRKWADTKMALLYGNICPQSASNPLANFLFSGPHLQQSDDCQNLNIWTPALSDHKPRPVMVWLHGGGFQAGSAIESYAYDGENLSRSGDVVVVSVNHRLNVMGHLDLSAYGQQYQHSANLGVMDLVAALQWIKTNIAQFGGDPNNVTIFGESGGGAKVLTLMATPSAKGLFHKAIVQSGAVEGMGMTLLAPKTTQRVAELTLNNLKLNR
;
A
#
# COMPACT_ATOMS: atom_id res chain seq x y z
N ALA A 1 -24.45 -28.87 14.93
CA ALA A 1 -25.14 -28.32 13.78
C ALA A 1 -24.59 -26.92 13.51
N CYS A 2 -23.64 -26.80 12.58
CA CYS A 2 -23.14 -25.50 12.12
C CYS A 2 -24.13 -24.95 11.10
N GLY A 3 -24.92 -23.95 11.52
CA GLY A 3 -25.79 -23.21 10.62
C GLY A 3 -24.93 -22.36 9.67
N GLY A 4 -24.76 -22.80 8.43
CA GLY A 4 -24.25 -21.97 7.36
C GLY A 4 -25.32 -20.90 7.05
N SER A 5 -25.08 -19.66 7.46
CA SER A 5 -25.86 -18.53 7.00
C SER A 5 -25.54 -18.30 5.53
N THR A 6 -26.41 -18.75 4.64
CA THR A 6 -26.42 -18.32 3.24
C THR A 6 -26.69 -16.81 3.25
N LEU A 7 -25.70 -16.02 2.82
CA LEU A 7 -25.90 -14.61 2.52
C LEU A 7 -27.07 -14.53 1.51
N ALA A 8 -28.15 -13.88 1.90
CA ALA A 8 -29.25 -13.60 0.98
C ALA A 8 -28.68 -12.83 -0.22
N SER A 9 -29.12 -13.19 -1.43
CA SER A 9 -28.72 -12.49 -2.66
C SER A 9 -29.14 -11.02 -2.55
N ALA A 10 -28.19 -10.15 -2.25
CA ALA A 10 -28.45 -8.71 -2.25
C ALA A 10 -28.66 -8.21 -3.69
N ALA A 11 -29.42 -7.13 -3.83
CA ALA A 11 -29.54 -6.46 -5.12
C ALA A 11 -28.15 -6.09 -5.68
N PRO A 12 -27.94 -6.14 -7.00
CA PRO A 12 -26.69 -5.71 -7.60
C PRO A 12 -26.31 -4.28 -7.14
N GLY A 13 -25.05 -4.07 -6.76
CA GLY A 13 -24.55 -2.79 -6.26
C GLY A 13 -24.87 -2.47 -4.79
N ALA A 14 -25.59 -3.33 -4.06
CA ALA A 14 -25.83 -3.12 -2.64
C ALA A 14 -24.62 -3.49 -1.79
N ILE A 15 -24.22 -2.60 -0.87
CA ILE A 15 -23.21 -2.88 0.13
C ILE A 15 -23.84 -3.67 1.27
N GLN A 16 -23.22 -4.79 1.65
CA GLN A 16 -23.57 -5.58 2.82
C GLN A 16 -22.50 -5.42 3.88
N ALA A 17 -22.87 -4.90 5.03
CA ALA A 17 -21.98 -4.77 6.19
C ALA A 17 -22.74 -5.16 7.46
N GLY A 18 -22.02 -5.72 8.43
CA GLY A 18 -22.62 -6.16 9.69
C GLY A 18 -21.59 -6.85 10.58
N PRO A 19 -21.88 -7.09 11.86
CA PRO A 19 -20.92 -7.58 12.84
C PRO A 19 -20.30 -8.93 12.48
N ASP A 20 -20.99 -9.74 11.67
CA ASP A 20 -20.54 -11.07 11.25
C ASP A 20 -20.20 -11.14 9.74
N ILE A 21 -20.19 -9.98 9.05
CA ILE A 21 -19.94 -9.92 7.61
C ILE A 21 -18.49 -9.51 7.37
N ALA A 22 -17.80 -10.26 6.49
CA ALA A 22 -16.44 -9.97 6.07
C ALA A 22 -15.45 -9.79 7.25
N ILE A 23 -15.44 -10.75 8.18
CA ILE A 23 -14.52 -10.77 9.32
C ILE A 23 -13.29 -11.61 8.98
N ALA A 24 -12.13 -10.99 8.85
CA ALA A 24 -10.84 -11.65 8.74
C ALA A 24 -10.13 -11.65 10.11
N THR A 25 -9.56 -12.80 10.51
CA THR A 25 -8.84 -12.92 11.78
C THR A 25 -7.35 -13.00 11.50
N THR A 26 -6.63 -11.94 11.83
CA THR A 26 -5.18 -11.84 11.66
C THR A 26 -4.43 -12.06 12.98
N PRO A 27 -3.12 -12.31 12.96
CA PRO A 27 -2.29 -12.34 14.16
C PRO A 27 -2.32 -11.06 15.00
N SER A 28 -2.68 -9.92 14.40
CA SER A 28 -2.79 -8.63 15.09
C SER A 28 -4.18 -8.37 15.68
N GLY A 29 -5.21 -9.09 15.24
CA GLY A 29 -6.60 -8.94 15.69
C GLY A 29 -7.59 -9.11 14.54
N LYS A 30 -8.88 -8.99 14.85
CA LYS A 30 -9.95 -9.07 13.85
C LYS A 30 -10.06 -7.80 13.02
N ILE A 31 -10.37 -7.97 11.74
CA ILE A 31 -10.59 -6.88 10.79
C ILE A 31 -11.96 -7.12 10.13
N GLN A 32 -12.82 -6.12 10.15
CA GLN A 32 -14.14 -6.15 9.53
C GLN A 32 -14.15 -5.29 8.27
N GLY A 33 -14.50 -5.91 7.16
CA GLY A 33 -14.80 -5.26 5.89
C GLY A 33 -16.29 -5.22 5.59
N PHE A 34 -16.61 -5.18 4.31
CA PHE A 34 -17.96 -5.27 3.78
C PHE A 34 -17.95 -6.11 2.49
N VAL A 35 -19.14 -6.46 2.01
CA VAL A 35 -19.33 -7.15 0.72
C VAL A 35 -19.98 -6.19 -0.26
N HIS A 36 -19.43 -6.07 -1.45
CA HIS A 36 -20.01 -5.36 -2.58
C HIS A 36 -19.84 -6.21 -3.84
N ASN A 37 -20.92 -6.41 -4.61
CA ASN A 37 -20.92 -7.25 -5.81
C ASN A 37 -20.26 -8.63 -5.61
N ALA A 38 -20.54 -9.29 -4.50
CA ALA A 38 -19.97 -10.57 -4.07
C ALA A 38 -18.44 -10.55 -3.79
N ILE A 39 -17.81 -9.38 -3.72
CA ILE A 39 -16.40 -9.21 -3.34
C ILE A 39 -16.31 -8.65 -1.93
N LEU A 40 -15.53 -9.33 -1.08
CA LEU A 40 -15.20 -8.85 0.26
C LEU A 40 -14.14 -7.76 0.13
N THR A 41 -14.43 -6.60 0.69
CA THR A 41 -13.60 -5.40 0.55
C THR A 41 -13.17 -4.90 1.92
N TYR A 42 -11.88 -4.62 2.06
CA TYR A 42 -11.28 -4.07 3.27
C TYR A 42 -10.47 -2.84 2.89
N ARG A 43 -10.73 -1.72 3.53
CA ARG A 43 -10.12 -0.43 3.23
C ARG A 43 -9.35 0.12 4.41
N GLY A 44 -8.17 0.71 4.16
CA GLY A 44 -7.39 1.40 5.18
C GLY A 44 -6.82 0.50 6.26
N ILE A 45 -6.42 -0.74 5.95
CA ILE A 45 -5.77 -1.63 6.91
C ILE A 45 -4.36 -1.14 7.17
N PRO A 46 -3.96 -0.78 8.40
CA PRO A 46 -2.59 -0.39 8.70
C PRO A 46 -1.67 -1.62 8.64
N TYR A 47 -0.63 -1.54 7.84
CA TYR A 47 0.41 -2.58 7.78
C TYR A 47 1.63 -2.26 8.63
N ALA A 48 1.85 -0.98 8.92
CA ALA A 48 2.92 -0.46 9.77
C ALA A 48 2.50 0.85 10.42
N THR A 49 3.31 1.32 11.37
CA THR A 49 3.30 2.69 11.90
C THR A 49 4.70 3.27 11.75
N ALA A 50 4.82 4.58 11.53
CA ALA A 50 6.12 5.22 11.44
C ALA A 50 6.07 6.65 11.97
N GLU A 51 7.10 7.04 12.72
CA GLU A 51 7.38 8.44 12.98
C GLU A 51 8.07 9.07 11.77
N ARG A 52 8.02 10.40 11.65
CA ARG A 52 8.71 11.12 10.56
C ARG A 52 10.19 10.76 10.53
N PHE A 53 10.69 10.46 9.34
CA PHE A 53 12.09 10.11 9.05
C PHE A 53 12.62 8.86 9.77
N MET A 54 11.73 8.06 10.38
CA MET A 54 12.08 6.79 11.02
C MET A 54 11.60 5.59 10.22
N PRO A 55 12.28 4.43 10.34
CA PRO A 55 11.85 3.18 9.73
C PRO A 55 10.44 2.77 10.18
N PRO A 56 9.66 2.10 9.30
CA PRO A 56 8.36 1.57 9.67
C PRO A 56 8.49 0.49 10.74
N GLN A 57 7.52 0.46 11.65
CA GLN A 57 7.41 -0.52 12.73
C GLN A 57 6.14 -1.34 12.56
N PRO A 58 6.12 -2.62 12.92
CA PRO A 58 4.91 -3.43 12.92
C PRO A 58 3.79 -2.78 13.74
N THR A 59 2.56 -2.91 13.28
CA THR A 59 1.39 -2.44 14.03
C THR A 59 1.25 -3.19 15.36
N ARG A 60 0.79 -2.49 16.40
CA ARG A 60 0.42 -3.13 17.66
C ARG A 60 -0.81 -4.02 17.47
N LYS A 61 -0.89 -5.08 18.28
CA LYS A 61 -2.10 -5.89 18.36
C LYS A 61 -3.26 -5.07 18.94
N TRP A 62 -4.47 -5.39 18.50
CA TRP A 62 -5.70 -4.78 19.01
C TRP A 62 -6.66 -5.86 19.51
N ALA A 63 -7.42 -5.55 20.55
CA ALA A 63 -8.37 -6.48 21.16
C ALA A 63 -9.73 -6.45 20.45
N ASP A 64 -10.20 -5.25 20.11
CA ASP A 64 -11.48 -5.07 19.44
C ASP A 64 -11.39 -5.33 17.92
N THR A 65 -12.53 -5.51 17.26
CA THR A 65 -12.55 -5.64 15.80
C THR A 65 -12.25 -4.28 15.15
N LYS A 66 -11.19 -4.21 14.36
CA LYS A 66 -10.85 -3.02 13.58
C LYS A 66 -11.74 -2.91 12.35
N MET A 67 -12.42 -1.78 12.23
CA MET A 67 -13.26 -1.48 11.08
C MET A 67 -12.40 -1.06 9.89
N ALA A 68 -12.54 -1.77 8.76
CA ALA A 68 -11.86 -1.50 7.49
C ALA A 68 -12.88 -1.15 6.39
N LEU A 69 -13.78 -0.22 6.69
CA LEU A 69 -14.90 0.18 5.84
C LEU A 69 -14.58 1.42 4.99
N LEU A 70 -13.65 2.26 5.45
CA LEU A 70 -13.27 3.51 4.81
C LEU A 70 -11.78 3.46 4.42
N TYR A 71 -11.45 4.10 3.32
CA TYR A 71 -10.06 4.29 2.94
C TYR A 71 -9.29 5.03 4.03
N GLY A 72 -8.05 4.63 4.25
CA GLY A 72 -7.14 5.30 5.15
C GLY A 72 -6.60 6.62 4.56
N ASN A 73 -5.84 7.35 5.38
CA ASN A 73 -5.17 8.57 4.93
C ASN A 73 -4.16 8.26 3.82
N ILE A 74 -3.96 9.22 2.93
CA ILE A 74 -2.85 9.21 1.97
C ILE A 74 -1.63 9.91 2.57
N CYS A 75 -0.45 9.63 2.02
CA CYS A 75 0.77 10.24 2.52
C CYS A 75 0.88 11.72 2.10
N PRO A 76 1.50 12.57 2.94
CA PRO A 76 1.66 13.98 2.65
C PRO A 76 2.33 14.22 1.30
N GLN A 77 1.74 15.07 0.49
CA GLN A 77 2.21 15.39 -0.85
C GLN A 77 1.71 16.77 -1.30
N SER A 78 2.38 17.38 -2.27
CA SER A 78 1.91 18.63 -2.86
C SER A 78 0.60 18.40 -3.60
N ALA A 79 -0.22 19.45 -3.73
CA ALA A 79 -1.43 19.40 -4.54
C ALA A 79 -1.07 18.95 -5.97
N SER A 80 -1.85 18.03 -6.49
CA SER A 80 -1.66 17.52 -7.84
C SER A 80 -1.98 18.62 -8.88
N ASN A 81 -1.32 18.51 -10.02
CA ASN A 81 -1.62 19.35 -11.18
C ASN A 81 -3.10 19.22 -11.57
N PRO A 82 -3.83 20.30 -11.94
CA PRO A 82 -5.22 20.24 -12.39
C PRO A 82 -5.48 19.24 -13.52
N LEU A 83 -4.51 19.04 -14.43
CA LEU A 83 -4.61 18.04 -15.48
C LEU A 83 -4.53 16.61 -14.93
N ALA A 84 -3.68 16.38 -13.93
CA ALA A 84 -3.63 15.08 -13.25
C ALA A 84 -4.94 14.79 -12.50
N ASN A 85 -5.53 15.78 -11.84
CA ASN A 85 -6.84 15.65 -11.20
C ASN A 85 -7.96 15.34 -12.19
N PHE A 86 -7.90 15.87 -13.41
CA PHE A 86 -8.85 15.56 -14.47
C PHE A 86 -8.68 14.14 -15.01
N LEU A 87 -7.44 13.70 -15.20
CA LEU A 87 -7.11 12.39 -15.76
C LEU A 87 -7.25 11.26 -14.73
N PHE A 88 -6.97 11.54 -13.45
CA PHE A 88 -6.98 10.56 -12.36
C PHE A 88 -8.03 10.95 -11.32
N SER A 89 -9.30 10.98 -11.76
CA SER A 89 -10.40 11.21 -10.83
C SER A 89 -10.49 10.09 -9.81
N GLY A 90 -10.46 10.43 -8.54
CA GLY A 90 -10.56 9.51 -7.42
C GLY A 90 -11.14 10.19 -6.18
N PRO A 91 -11.28 9.47 -5.06
CA PRO A 91 -11.79 10.04 -3.83
C PRO A 91 -10.81 11.06 -3.23
N HIS A 92 -11.33 12.17 -2.74
CA HIS A 92 -10.53 13.11 -1.95
C HIS A 92 -10.31 12.54 -0.55
N LEU A 93 -9.05 12.24 -0.23
CA LEU A 93 -8.66 11.69 1.06
C LEU A 93 -7.81 12.66 1.85
N GLN A 94 -7.93 12.53 3.16
CA GLN A 94 -7.09 13.29 4.10
C GLN A 94 -5.63 12.85 4.00
N GLN A 95 -4.72 13.81 4.01
CA GLN A 95 -3.29 13.57 4.13
C GLN A 95 -2.88 13.47 5.59
N SER A 96 -2.02 12.51 5.93
CA SER A 96 -1.50 12.33 7.28
C SER A 96 -0.15 11.59 7.24
N ASP A 97 0.67 11.78 8.28
CA ASP A 97 1.86 10.94 8.50
C ASP A 97 1.47 9.48 8.80
N ASP A 98 0.27 9.24 9.35
CA ASP A 98 -0.33 7.90 9.51
C ASP A 98 -0.95 7.46 8.17
N CYS A 99 -0.11 7.09 7.23
CA CYS A 99 -0.48 6.74 5.87
C CYS A 99 -0.02 5.33 5.43
N GLN A 100 0.62 4.57 6.30
CA GLN A 100 1.08 3.21 6.03
C GLN A 100 -0.10 2.23 6.08
N ASN A 101 -0.97 2.30 5.08
CA ASN A 101 -2.16 1.45 4.98
C ASN A 101 -2.29 0.80 3.60
N LEU A 102 -3.11 -0.23 3.53
CA LEU A 102 -3.43 -0.97 2.32
C LEU A 102 -4.92 -1.29 2.24
N ASN A 103 -5.37 -1.64 1.05
CA ASN A 103 -6.73 -2.08 0.79
C ASN A 103 -6.70 -3.49 0.19
N ILE A 104 -7.74 -4.29 0.44
CA ILE A 104 -7.84 -5.68 -0.03
C ILE A 104 -9.23 -5.91 -0.63
N TRP A 105 -9.26 -6.57 -1.78
CA TRP A 105 -10.45 -7.11 -2.44
C TRP A 105 -10.25 -8.61 -2.64
N THR A 106 -11.21 -9.42 -2.20
CA THR A 106 -11.11 -10.87 -2.28
C THR A 106 -12.47 -11.53 -2.54
N PRO A 107 -12.53 -12.59 -3.37
CA PRO A 107 -13.78 -13.32 -3.60
C PRO A 107 -14.28 -14.10 -2.39
N ALA A 108 -13.37 -14.60 -1.52
CA ALA A 108 -13.74 -15.37 -0.34
C ALA A 108 -12.58 -15.45 0.67
N LEU A 109 -12.90 -15.71 1.95
CA LEU A 109 -11.91 -15.86 3.02
C LEU A 109 -11.49 -17.32 3.23
N SER A 110 -12.44 -18.27 3.15
CA SER A 110 -12.26 -19.64 3.65
C SER A 110 -12.97 -20.69 2.82
N ASP A 111 -12.91 -20.58 1.50
CA ASP A 111 -13.42 -21.60 0.57
C ASP A 111 -12.37 -22.70 0.24
N HIS A 112 -11.26 -22.74 1.01
CA HIS A 112 -10.15 -23.67 0.83
C HIS A 112 -9.44 -23.57 -0.54
N LYS A 113 -9.61 -22.44 -1.24
CA LYS A 113 -8.97 -22.14 -2.52
C LYS A 113 -7.99 -20.97 -2.35
N PRO A 114 -6.69 -21.24 -2.12
CA PRO A 114 -5.70 -20.19 -2.03
C PRO A 114 -5.55 -19.49 -3.39
N ARG A 115 -5.82 -18.17 -3.44
CA ARG A 115 -5.82 -17.38 -4.67
C ARG A 115 -4.51 -16.68 -4.91
N PRO A 116 -4.09 -16.49 -6.17
CA PRO A 116 -2.99 -15.59 -6.48
C PRO A 116 -3.25 -14.20 -5.91
N VAL A 117 -2.19 -13.55 -5.43
CA VAL A 117 -2.24 -12.19 -4.87
C VAL A 117 -1.63 -11.21 -5.84
N MET A 118 -2.36 -10.15 -6.17
CA MET A 118 -1.94 -9.06 -7.05
C MET A 118 -1.76 -7.80 -6.20
N VAL A 119 -0.52 -7.29 -6.09
CA VAL A 119 -0.19 -6.12 -5.26
C VAL A 119 0.09 -4.92 -6.16
N TRP A 120 -0.81 -3.95 -6.15
CA TRP A 120 -0.72 -2.71 -6.92
C TRP A 120 0.18 -1.68 -6.23
N LEU A 121 1.14 -1.16 -6.98
CA LEU A 121 2.00 -0.03 -6.62
C LEU A 121 1.67 1.14 -7.55
N HIS A 122 1.15 2.23 -6.99
CA HIS A 122 0.68 3.39 -7.73
C HIS A 122 1.80 4.19 -8.40
N GLY A 123 1.47 4.97 -9.42
CA GLY A 123 2.36 5.87 -10.15
C GLY A 123 2.74 7.13 -9.38
N GLY A 124 2.95 8.23 -10.11
CA GLY A 124 3.32 9.54 -9.52
C GLY A 124 4.81 9.64 -9.12
N GLY A 125 5.67 8.86 -9.71
CA GLY A 125 7.08 8.76 -9.34
C GLY A 125 7.24 8.20 -7.92
N PHE A 126 8.13 8.82 -7.15
CA PHE A 126 8.26 8.64 -5.71
C PHE A 126 7.79 9.90 -4.95
N GLN A 127 7.04 10.78 -5.62
CA GLN A 127 6.72 12.12 -5.11
C GLN A 127 5.26 12.29 -4.72
N ALA A 128 4.33 11.68 -5.45
CA ALA A 128 2.90 11.87 -5.27
C ALA A 128 2.13 10.59 -5.62
N GLY A 129 0.82 10.63 -5.49
CA GLY A 129 -0.07 9.51 -5.78
C GLY A 129 -0.59 8.80 -4.55
N SER A 130 -1.47 7.85 -4.76
CA SER A 130 -1.99 6.99 -3.69
C SER A 130 -2.54 5.67 -4.24
N ALA A 131 -2.75 4.73 -3.33
CA ALA A 131 -3.34 3.43 -3.63
C ALA A 131 -4.73 3.50 -4.28
N ILE A 132 -5.36 4.67 -4.26
CA ILE A 132 -6.75 4.88 -4.70
C ILE A 132 -6.96 6.25 -5.35
N GLU A 133 -5.91 6.89 -5.86
CA GLU A 133 -6.01 8.20 -6.52
C GLU A 133 -6.89 8.18 -7.79
N SER A 134 -7.14 7.00 -8.35
CA SER A 134 -8.03 6.78 -9.47
C SER A 134 -9.06 5.71 -9.14
N TYR A 135 -10.30 5.89 -9.59
CA TYR A 135 -11.31 4.83 -9.54
C TYR A 135 -10.91 3.56 -10.30
N ALA A 136 -9.99 3.67 -11.27
CA ALA A 136 -9.41 2.52 -11.95
C ALA A 136 -8.53 1.63 -11.06
N TYR A 137 -8.11 2.12 -9.88
CA TYR A 137 -7.32 1.37 -8.91
C TYR A 137 -8.18 0.54 -7.95
N ASP A 138 -9.52 0.64 -8.04
CA ASP A 138 -10.42 -0.24 -7.29
C ASP A 138 -10.24 -1.68 -7.77
N GLY A 139 -9.87 -2.56 -6.85
CA GLY A 139 -9.52 -3.95 -7.14
C GLY A 139 -10.71 -4.89 -7.33
N GLU A 140 -11.96 -4.42 -7.15
CA GLU A 140 -13.14 -5.27 -7.17
C GLU A 140 -13.30 -6.04 -8.49
N ASN A 141 -13.19 -5.32 -9.61
CA ASN A 141 -13.37 -5.95 -10.94
C ASN A 141 -12.27 -6.96 -11.23
N LEU A 142 -11.00 -6.63 -10.94
CA LEU A 142 -9.88 -7.54 -11.13
C LEU A 142 -10.01 -8.77 -10.23
N SER A 143 -10.38 -8.58 -8.98
CA SER A 143 -10.61 -9.66 -8.01
C SER A 143 -11.71 -10.62 -8.49
N ARG A 144 -12.85 -10.08 -8.94
CA ARG A 144 -13.98 -10.87 -9.43
C ARG A 144 -13.67 -11.62 -10.73
N SER A 145 -13.10 -10.91 -11.72
CA SER A 145 -12.88 -11.47 -13.05
C SER A 145 -11.69 -12.43 -13.12
N GLY A 146 -10.66 -12.18 -12.29
CA GLY A 146 -9.44 -12.99 -12.24
C GLY A 146 -9.46 -14.08 -11.17
N ASP A 147 -10.46 -14.10 -10.28
CA ASP A 147 -10.48 -14.94 -9.08
C ASP A 147 -9.17 -14.82 -8.29
N VAL A 148 -8.76 -13.59 -8.05
CA VAL A 148 -7.51 -13.23 -7.36
C VAL A 148 -7.78 -12.33 -6.16
N VAL A 149 -6.86 -12.32 -5.20
CA VAL A 149 -6.83 -11.31 -4.14
C VAL A 149 -6.07 -10.10 -4.67
N VAL A 150 -6.68 -8.92 -4.64
CA VAL A 150 -6.05 -7.67 -5.04
C VAL A 150 -5.71 -6.85 -3.80
N VAL A 151 -4.51 -6.31 -3.77
CA VAL A 151 -4.05 -5.42 -2.69
C VAL A 151 -3.53 -4.13 -3.32
N SER A 152 -3.90 -2.97 -2.79
CA SER A 152 -3.29 -1.68 -3.15
C SER A 152 -2.64 -1.05 -1.93
N VAL A 153 -1.48 -0.40 -2.10
CA VAL A 153 -0.60 0.00 -0.99
C VAL A 153 -0.31 1.48 -1.03
N ASN A 154 -0.52 2.19 0.09
CA ASN A 154 0.02 3.52 0.36
C ASN A 154 1.40 3.39 1.03
N HIS A 155 2.31 4.30 0.71
CA HIS A 155 3.64 4.38 1.30
C HIS A 155 4.14 5.82 1.31
N ARG A 156 5.11 6.16 2.15
CA ARG A 156 5.68 7.52 2.20
C ARG A 156 6.35 7.92 0.89
N LEU A 157 6.20 9.19 0.58
CA LEU A 157 6.56 9.82 -0.68
C LEU A 157 7.46 11.05 -0.45
N ASN A 158 8.03 11.59 -1.52
CA ASN A 158 8.76 12.86 -1.55
C ASN A 158 9.80 12.99 -0.42
N VAL A 159 9.96 14.15 0.19
CA VAL A 159 10.90 14.37 1.30
C VAL A 159 10.57 13.52 2.52
N MET A 160 9.30 13.14 2.73
CA MET A 160 8.88 12.32 3.86
C MET A 160 9.31 10.85 3.72
N GLY A 161 9.49 10.38 2.49
CA GLY A 161 9.92 9.01 2.17
C GLY A 161 11.38 8.89 1.72
N HIS A 162 12.01 9.99 1.29
CA HIS A 162 13.27 9.91 0.54
C HIS A 162 14.30 11.02 0.83
N LEU A 163 14.12 11.83 1.88
CA LEU A 163 15.12 12.84 2.27
C LEU A 163 16.29 12.17 3.01
N ASP A 164 17.50 12.34 2.49
CA ASP A 164 18.72 11.75 3.07
C ASP A 164 19.23 12.57 4.25
N LEU A 165 18.78 12.24 5.44
CA LEU A 165 19.20 12.85 6.70
C LEU A 165 20.32 12.05 7.39
N SER A 166 21.00 11.11 6.71
CA SER A 166 22.01 10.23 7.30
C SER A 166 23.20 10.98 7.92
N ALA A 167 23.51 12.19 7.43
CA ALA A 167 24.54 13.06 7.99
C ALA A 167 24.14 13.73 9.33
N TYR A 168 22.87 13.66 9.75
CA TYR A 168 22.31 14.37 10.91
C TYR A 168 22.08 13.46 12.13
N GLY A 169 22.46 12.20 12.05
CA GLY A 169 22.40 11.27 13.19
C GLY A 169 22.18 9.82 12.77
N GLN A 170 22.68 8.90 13.58
CA GLN A 170 22.60 7.46 13.35
C GLN A 170 21.16 6.95 13.18
N GLN A 171 20.20 7.56 13.87
CA GLN A 171 18.77 7.24 13.76
C GLN A 171 18.20 7.48 12.35
N TYR A 172 18.83 8.38 11.57
CA TYR A 172 18.39 8.75 10.23
C TYR A 172 19.13 8.01 9.10
N GLN A 173 19.96 7.02 9.43
CA GLN A 173 20.80 6.31 8.44
C GLN A 173 20.01 5.70 7.27
N HIS A 174 18.71 5.44 7.45
CA HIS A 174 17.82 4.86 6.44
C HIS A 174 16.83 5.86 5.83
N SER A 175 16.90 7.13 6.19
CA SER A 175 15.90 8.14 5.84
C SER A 175 15.71 8.35 4.32
N ALA A 176 16.74 8.13 3.52
CA ALA A 176 16.65 8.20 2.06
C ALA A 176 15.76 7.12 1.41
N ASN A 177 15.44 6.04 2.13
CA ASN A 177 14.77 4.87 1.56
C ASN A 177 13.48 4.47 2.31
N LEU A 178 12.91 5.35 3.14
CA LEU A 178 11.77 5.02 3.98
C LEU A 178 10.53 4.63 3.17
N GLY A 179 10.28 5.25 2.02
CA GLY A 179 9.19 4.87 1.14
C GLY A 179 9.35 3.45 0.59
N VAL A 180 10.57 3.02 0.28
CA VAL A 180 10.86 1.63 -0.13
C VAL A 180 10.76 0.69 1.06
N MET A 181 11.20 1.10 2.25
CA MET A 181 11.06 0.30 3.47
C MET A 181 9.59 0.10 3.84
N ASP A 182 8.72 1.09 3.60
CA ASP A 182 7.28 0.97 3.78
C ASP A 182 6.71 -0.12 2.85
N LEU A 183 7.12 -0.14 1.57
CA LEU A 183 6.70 -1.18 0.62
C LEU A 183 7.18 -2.57 1.05
N VAL A 184 8.41 -2.70 1.55
CA VAL A 184 8.91 -3.97 2.11
C VAL A 184 8.08 -4.38 3.32
N ALA A 185 7.75 -3.46 4.22
CA ALA A 185 6.89 -3.74 5.38
C ALA A 185 5.48 -4.16 4.97
N ALA A 186 4.91 -3.54 3.92
CA ALA A 186 3.62 -3.96 3.37
C ALA A 186 3.67 -5.38 2.80
N LEU A 187 4.73 -5.74 2.07
CA LEU A 187 4.92 -7.09 1.54
C LEU A 187 5.14 -8.12 2.66
N GLN A 188 5.85 -7.77 3.73
CA GLN A 188 6.00 -8.61 4.92
C GLN A 188 4.65 -8.84 5.62
N TRP A 189 3.83 -7.77 5.73
CA TRP A 189 2.48 -7.86 6.25
C TRP A 189 1.62 -8.79 5.38
N ILE A 190 1.67 -8.66 4.05
CA ILE A 190 0.97 -9.52 3.10
C ILE A 190 1.38 -10.98 3.30
N LYS A 191 2.69 -11.25 3.34
CA LYS A 191 3.20 -12.61 3.57
C LYS A 191 2.65 -13.25 4.84
N THR A 192 2.48 -12.48 5.91
CA THR A 192 2.01 -12.97 7.21
C THR A 192 0.49 -13.13 7.27
N ASN A 193 -0.26 -12.27 6.56
CA ASN A 193 -1.69 -12.11 6.82
C ASN A 193 -2.59 -12.52 5.64
N ILE A 194 -2.08 -12.54 4.40
CA ILE A 194 -2.95 -12.62 3.22
C ILE A 194 -3.72 -13.93 3.11
N ALA A 195 -3.24 -15.00 3.74
CA ALA A 195 -3.95 -16.28 3.82
C ALA A 195 -5.30 -16.13 4.56
N GLN A 196 -5.41 -15.19 5.51
CA GLN A 196 -6.67 -14.90 6.22
C GLN A 196 -7.68 -14.17 5.34
N PHE A 197 -7.23 -13.67 4.18
CA PHE A 197 -8.05 -13.06 3.14
C PHE A 197 -8.20 -13.95 1.90
N GLY A 198 -7.93 -15.25 2.03
CA GLY A 198 -8.04 -16.23 0.93
C GLY A 198 -6.92 -16.17 -0.11
N GLY A 199 -5.85 -15.42 0.14
CA GLY A 199 -4.69 -15.31 -0.75
C GLY A 199 -3.60 -16.32 -0.45
N ASP A 200 -2.84 -16.70 -1.48
CA ASP A 200 -1.65 -17.55 -1.36
C ASP A 200 -0.40 -16.69 -1.12
N PRO A 201 0.21 -16.70 0.08
CA PRO A 201 1.43 -15.95 0.36
C PRO A 201 2.65 -16.41 -0.46
N ASN A 202 2.56 -17.57 -1.13
CA ASN A 202 3.59 -18.10 -2.01
C ASN A 202 3.32 -17.85 -3.50
N ASN A 203 2.27 -17.09 -3.82
CA ASN A 203 1.92 -16.72 -5.19
C ASN A 203 1.56 -15.23 -5.29
N VAL A 204 2.52 -14.38 -4.94
CA VAL A 204 2.37 -12.92 -4.90
C VAL A 204 3.01 -12.31 -6.16
N THR A 205 2.23 -11.54 -6.89
CA THR A 205 2.67 -10.72 -8.03
C THR A 205 2.63 -9.26 -7.64
N ILE A 206 3.73 -8.54 -7.73
CA ILE A 206 3.76 -7.08 -7.62
C ILE A 206 3.62 -6.47 -9.02
N PHE A 207 2.82 -5.42 -9.15
CA PHE A 207 2.64 -4.74 -10.43
C PHE A 207 2.41 -3.24 -10.23
N GLY A 208 2.77 -2.44 -11.22
CA GLY A 208 2.63 -0.99 -11.13
C GLY A 208 2.94 -0.30 -12.45
N GLU A 209 2.41 0.91 -12.57
CA GLU A 209 2.56 1.74 -13.77
C GLU A 209 3.35 3.01 -13.43
N SER A 210 4.14 3.52 -14.41
CA SER A 210 4.98 4.72 -14.27
C SER A 210 5.92 4.59 -13.06
N GLY A 211 5.85 5.51 -12.10
CA GLY A 211 6.57 5.40 -10.82
C GLY A 211 6.30 4.10 -10.06
N GLY A 212 5.12 3.50 -10.23
CA GLY A 212 4.77 2.18 -9.69
C GLY A 212 5.60 1.06 -10.32
N GLY A 213 5.79 1.10 -11.64
CA GLY A 213 6.68 0.18 -12.33
C GLY A 213 8.14 0.35 -11.88
N ALA A 214 8.58 1.58 -11.63
CA ALA A 214 9.91 1.84 -11.07
C ALA A 214 10.04 1.30 -9.62
N LYS A 215 9.00 1.37 -8.80
CA LYS A 215 8.96 0.74 -7.46
C LYS A 215 9.07 -0.77 -7.56
N VAL A 216 8.41 -1.39 -8.55
CA VAL A 216 8.55 -2.83 -8.83
C VAL A 216 10.01 -3.17 -9.12
N LEU A 217 10.67 -2.45 -10.04
CA LEU A 217 12.09 -2.66 -10.35
C LEU A 217 12.99 -2.44 -9.12
N THR A 218 12.71 -1.41 -8.32
CA THR A 218 13.43 -1.14 -7.07
C THR A 218 13.30 -2.32 -6.10
N LEU A 219 12.10 -2.86 -5.91
CA LEU A 219 11.88 -4.02 -5.03
C LEU A 219 12.57 -5.28 -5.54
N MET A 220 12.64 -5.49 -6.86
CA MET A 220 13.39 -6.61 -7.45
C MET A 220 14.90 -6.55 -7.13
N ALA A 221 15.44 -5.33 -6.98
CA ALA A 221 16.83 -5.10 -6.62
C ALA A 221 17.07 -4.98 -5.10
N THR A 222 16.01 -4.96 -4.28
CA THR A 222 16.08 -4.75 -2.83
C THR A 222 16.28 -6.08 -2.08
N PRO A 223 17.42 -6.32 -1.40
CA PRO A 223 17.68 -7.59 -0.73
C PRO A 223 16.63 -7.95 0.33
N SER A 224 16.11 -6.97 1.09
CA SER A 224 15.10 -7.19 2.12
C SER A 224 13.71 -7.54 1.56
N ALA A 225 13.47 -7.38 0.25
CA ALA A 225 12.25 -7.81 -0.42
C ALA A 225 12.33 -9.26 -0.96
N LYS A 226 13.50 -9.89 -0.86
CA LYS A 226 13.71 -11.27 -1.35
C LYS A 226 12.75 -12.26 -0.67
N GLY A 227 12.00 -13.01 -1.49
CA GLY A 227 11.04 -14.02 -1.03
C GLY A 227 9.74 -13.44 -0.47
N LEU A 228 9.46 -12.14 -0.70
CA LEU A 228 8.18 -11.51 -0.37
C LEU A 228 7.21 -11.45 -1.57
N PHE A 229 7.72 -11.63 -2.77
CA PHE A 229 6.94 -11.76 -4.00
C PHE A 229 7.60 -12.77 -4.94
N HIS A 230 6.85 -13.23 -5.97
CA HIS A 230 7.22 -14.34 -6.84
C HIS A 230 7.21 -13.96 -8.32
N LYS A 231 6.43 -12.94 -8.66
CA LYS A 231 6.24 -12.43 -10.04
C LYS A 231 6.18 -10.91 -10.00
N ALA A 232 6.56 -10.29 -11.12
CA ALA A 232 6.57 -8.84 -11.26
C ALA A 232 6.05 -8.44 -12.65
N ILE A 233 5.23 -7.38 -12.70
CA ILE A 233 4.77 -6.75 -13.94
C ILE A 233 5.16 -5.27 -13.86
N VAL A 234 5.98 -4.83 -14.80
CA VAL A 234 6.47 -3.45 -14.90
C VAL A 234 5.79 -2.78 -16.09
N GLN A 235 5.02 -1.73 -15.82
CA GLN A 235 4.35 -0.96 -16.84
C GLN A 235 4.93 0.45 -16.86
N SER A 236 5.56 0.85 -17.96
CA SER A 236 6.15 2.19 -18.14
C SER A 236 7.10 2.61 -17.02
N GLY A 237 7.83 1.68 -16.43
CA GLY A 237 8.61 1.86 -15.20
C GLY A 237 10.13 1.87 -15.41
N ALA A 238 10.61 2.29 -16.59
CA ALA A 238 12.05 2.38 -16.82
C ALA A 238 12.70 3.37 -15.84
N VAL A 239 13.75 2.92 -15.14
CA VAL A 239 14.44 3.75 -14.15
C VAL A 239 15.40 4.72 -14.86
N GLU A 240 16.09 4.27 -15.91
CA GLU A 240 17.06 5.06 -16.67
C GLU A 240 16.39 5.71 -17.89
N GLY A 241 16.56 7.02 -18.06
CA GLY A 241 15.99 7.76 -19.20
C GLY A 241 14.60 8.37 -18.98
N MET A 242 13.90 8.07 -17.88
CA MET A 242 12.61 8.68 -17.53
C MET A 242 12.68 9.65 -16.34
N GLY A 243 13.83 10.29 -16.13
CA GLY A 243 14.03 11.26 -15.05
C GLY A 243 14.21 10.65 -13.66
N MET A 244 14.31 9.34 -13.54
CA MET A 244 14.62 8.64 -12.30
C MET A 244 16.07 8.20 -12.32
N THR A 245 16.95 9.07 -11.85
CA THR A 245 18.38 8.79 -11.73
C THR A 245 18.71 8.32 -10.31
N LEU A 246 19.45 7.24 -10.18
CA LEU A 246 20.04 6.85 -8.90
C LEU A 246 21.09 7.92 -8.51
N LEU A 247 20.81 8.65 -7.44
CA LEU A 247 21.69 9.72 -6.98
C LEU A 247 22.78 9.16 -6.07
N ALA A 248 24.01 9.66 -6.24
CA ALA A 248 25.07 9.34 -5.32
C ALA A 248 24.81 9.94 -3.92
N PRO A 249 25.23 9.28 -2.82
CA PRO A 249 24.99 9.75 -1.45
C PRO A 249 25.40 11.22 -1.21
N LYS A 250 26.49 11.67 -1.80
CA LYS A 250 26.91 13.08 -1.72
C LYS A 250 25.88 14.06 -2.28
N THR A 251 25.17 13.66 -3.34
CA THR A 251 24.12 14.48 -3.95
C THR A 251 22.86 14.49 -3.08
N THR A 252 22.44 13.35 -2.57
CA THR A 252 21.24 13.23 -1.71
C THR A 252 21.41 13.99 -0.40
N GLN A 253 22.59 13.91 0.23
CA GLN A 253 22.94 14.68 1.42
C GLN A 253 22.95 16.19 1.15
N ARG A 254 23.45 16.62 -0.03
CA ARG A 254 23.41 18.03 -0.41
C ARG A 254 21.99 18.55 -0.59
N VAL A 255 21.08 17.73 -1.14
CA VAL A 255 19.64 18.07 -1.22
C VAL A 255 19.05 18.24 0.17
N ALA A 256 19.38 17.36 1.11
CA ALA A 256 18.91 17.47 2.50
C ALA A 256 19.43 18.76 3.17
N GLU A 257 20.70 19.06 3.02
CA GLU A 257 21.31 20.31 3.53
C GLU A 257 20.60 21.55 2.99
N LEU A 258 20.36 21.63 1.67
CA LEU A 258 19.64 22.74 1.06
C LEU A 258 18.20 22.85 1.55
N THR A 259 17.52 21.72 1.75
CA THR A 259 16.17 21.68 2.29
C THR A 259 16.12 22.23 3.71
N LEU A 260 17.03 21.79 4.58
CA LEU A 260 17.11 22.26 5.97
C LEU A 260 17.48 23.73 6.06
N ASN A 261 18.40 24.20 5.21
CA ASN A 261 18.78 25.61 5.11
C ASN A 261 17.57 26.49 4.74
N ASN A 262 16.82 26.09 3.72
CA ASN A 262 15.62 26.82 3.29
C ASN A 262 14.54 26.87 4.38
N LEU A 263 14.42 25.81 5.17
CA LEU A 263 13.50 25.74 6.30
C LEU A 263 14.03 26.41 7.58
N LYS A 264 15.27 26.96 7.55
CA LYS A 264 15.97 27.55 8.71
C LYS A 264 16.10 26.58 9.88
N LEU A 265 16.24 25.29 9.60
CA LEU A 265 16.40 24.21 10.58
C LEU A 265 17.87 23.82 10.82
N ASN A 266 18.81 24.60 10.30
CA ASN A 266 20.24 24.38 10.56
C ASN A 266 20.58 24.80 11.98
N ARG A 267 21.19 23.90 12.69
CA ARG A 267 21.94 24.16 13.92
C ARG A 267 23.41 23.89 13.71
#